data_2e296073328025aa339d6330bb043ea8
#
_entry.id   2e296073328025aa339d6330bb043ea8
#
_cell.length_a   1.000
_cell.length_b   1.000
_cell.length_c   1.000
_cell.angle_alpha   90.00
_cell.angle_beta   90.00
_cell.angle_gamma   90.00
#
_symmetry.space_group_name_H-M   'P 1'
#
loop_
_entity.id
_entity.type
_entity.pdbx_description
1 polymer ?
#
loop_
_entity_poly.entity_id
_entity_poly.type
_entity_poly.pdbx_seq_one_letter_code
_entity_poly.pdbx_strand_id
1 'polypeptide(L)'
;MNQEKIMQLEEIINTKYDNITGIIGLKNGVTKYENYFNGGNVNSTVHVASVTKSIISILIGIALDKGYIEKIDQKIIDFFPNYVIKNNNLAIQKITIRDMMTMTVPYKYQEDSYIKYFTSKDWVTFSLNLLGDCGEIGKFQYAPLIGPDILSGILVNTTGRSVFDFATEYLFTPLGIEVKDKITFSSEEEQVAFLKAKDINGWVIDSCGINAAGWGLTLSTGAKMCIRDRSIQHIY
;
A
#
# COMPACT_ATOMS: atom_id res chain seq x y z
N MET A 1 3.23 27.19 -18.95
CA MET A 1 4.27 27.00 -17.91
C MET A 1 5.50 27.75 -18.37
N ASN A 2 6.29 28.37 -17.49
CA ASN A 2 7.48 29.12 -17.90
C ASN A 2 8.58 28.14 -18.37
N GLN A 3 9.00 28.24 -19.63
CA GLN A 3 9.96 27.34 -20.27
C GLN A 3 11.33 27.33 -19.55
N GLU A 4 11.79 28.49 -19.12
CA GLU A 4 13.06 28.64 -18.41
C GLU A 4 13.05 27.86 -17.09
N LYS A 5 11.96 27.93 -16.33
CA LYS A 5 11.83 27.16 -15.07
C LYS A 5 11.77 25.65 -15.30
N ILE A 6 11.21 25.21 -16.43
CA ILE A 6 11.21 23.80 -16.80
C ILE A 6 12.64 23.34 -17.08
N MET A 7 13.39 24.05 -17.88
CA MET A 7 14.78 23.73 -18.19
C MET A 7 15.64 23.66 -16.91
N GLN A 8 15.47 24.62 -15.99
CA GLN A 8 16.16 24.63 -14.70
C GLN A 8 15.78 23.39 -13.85
N LEU A 9 14.49 22.99 -13.81
CA LEU A 9 14.03 21.79 -13.11
C LEU A 9 14.69 20.53 -13.70
N GLU A 10 14.68 20.40 -15.02
CA GLU A 10 15.24 19.23 -15.72
C GLU A 10 16.74 19.13 -15.52
N GLU A 11 17.46 20.25 -15.56
CA GLU A 11 18.89 20.31 -15.26
C GLU A 11 19.19 19.85 -13.82
N ILE A 12 18.42 20.34 -12.85
CA ILE A 12 18.57 19.95 -11.45
C ILE A 12 18.33 18.44 -11.28
N ILE A 13 17.29 17.89 -11.93
CA ILE A 13 17.00 16.45 -11.85
C ILE A 13 18.14 15.64 -12.45
N ASN A 14 18.58 15.96 -13.65
CA ASN A 14 19.62 15.24 -14.34
C ASN A 14 21.00 15.31 -13.65
N THR A 15 21.23 16.35 -12.83
CA THR A 15 22.53 16.54 -12.16
C THR A 15 22.55 16.12 -10.70
N LYS A 16 21.39 16.09 -10.02
CA LYS A 16 21.34 15.91 -8.55
C LYS A 16 20.42 14.78 -8.08
N TYR A 17 19.52 14.28 -8.93
CA TYR A 17 18.49 13.33 -8.51
C TYR A 17 18.40 12.15 -9.47
N ASP A 18 19.32 11.21 -9.36
CA ASP A 18 19.41 9.99 -10.17
C ASP A 18 18.29 8.96 -9.89
N ASN A 19 17.55 9.15 -8.80
CA ASN A 19 16.43 8.31 -8.38
C ASN A 19 15.06 8.76 -8.93
N ILE A 20 14.96 9.92 -9.59
CA ILE A 20 13.72 10.37 -10.22
C ILE A 20 13.65 9.79 -11.63
N THR A 21 12.63 8.95 -11.88
CA THR A 21 12.41 8.28 -13.18
C THR A 21 11.33 8.93 -14.03
N GLY A 22 10.43 9.70 -13.43
CA GLY A 22 9.40 10.41 -14.18
C GLY A 22 8.67 11.44 -13.33
N ILE A 23 8.20 12.51 -13.96
CA ILE A 23 7.37 13.54 -13.36
C ILE A 23 6.21 13.83 -14.28
N ILE A 24 5.00 13.83 -13.71
CA ILE A 24 3.79 14.31 -14.39
C ILE A 24 3.20 15.42 -13.54
N GLY A 25 2.94 16.56 -14.16
CA GLY A 25 2.28 17.72 -13.55
C GLY A 25 0.92 17.98 -14.16
N LEU A 26 -0.12 18.00 -13.30
CA LEU A 26 -1.49 18.29 -13.71
C LEU A 26 -1.97 19.64 -13.16
N LYS A 27 -2.84 20.27 -13.93
CA LYS A 27 -3.63 21.42 -13.48
C LYS A 27 -5.06 21.26 -13.98
N ASN A 28 -6.03 21.21 -13.07
CA ASN A 28 -7.46 21.02 -13.39
C ASN A 28 -7.71 19.78 -14.26
N GLY A 29 -7.12 18.63 -13.91
CA GLY A 29 -7.24 17.37 -14.65
C GLY A 29 -6.52 17.32 -16.01
N VAL A 30 -5.82 18.39 -16.40
CA VAL A 30 -5.08 18.45 -17.67
C VAL A 30 -3.59 18.34 -17.42
N THR A 31 -2.94 17.40 -18.11
CA THR A 31 -1.47 17.27 -18.07
C THR A 31 -0.83 18.55 -18.64
N LYS A 32 -0.01 19.20 -17.85
CA LYS A 32 0.73 20.42 -18.20
C LYS A 32 2.23 20.18 -18.36
N TYR A 33 2.72 19.10 -17.78
CA TYR A 33 4.10 18.67 -17.87
C TYR A 33 4.16 17.16 -17.75
N GLU A 34 4.97 16.53 -18.59
CA GLU A 34 5.31 15.13 -18.53
C GLU A 34 6.73 14.96 -19.07
N ASN A 35 7.60 14.40 -18.27
CA ASN A 35 8.97 14.06 -18.70
C ASN A 35 9.50 12.88 -17.87
N TYR A 36 10.47 12.15 -18.45
CA TYR A 36 11.08 10.96 -17.89
C TYR A 36 12.61 11.14 -17.84
N PHE A 37 13.25 10.60 -16.79
CA PHE A 37 14.62 10.86 -16.43
C PHE A 37 15.35 9.56 -16.07
N ASN A 38 16.67 9.58 -16.06
CA ASN A 38 17.52 8.50 -15.54
C ASN A 38 17.19 7.12 -16.13
N GLY A 39 16.89 7.06 -17.43
CA GLY A 39 16.53 5.86 -18.15
C GLY A 39 15.05 5.43 -17.96
N GLY A 40 14.26 6.18 -17.22
CA GLY A 40 12.81 5.95 -17.11
C GLY A 40 12.06 6.31 -18.38
N ASN A 41 10.88 5.73 -18.55
CA ASN A 41 9.93 6.00 -19.64
C ASN A 41 8.49 5.83 -19.14
N VAL A 42 7.50 6.05 -20.01
CA VAL A 42 6.07 5.99 -19.66
C VAL A 42 5.64 4.65 -19.08
N ASN A 43 6.29 3.56 -19.47
CA ASN A 43 5.97 2.20 -19.03
C ASN A 43 6.82 1.73 -17.85
N SER A 44 7.84 2.49 -17.48
CA SER A 44 8.71 2.11 -16.36
C SER A 44 7.93 2.06 -15.05
N THR A 45 7.97 0.91 -14.40
CA THR A 45 7.35 0.65 -13.10
C THR A 45 8.40 0.64 -12.00
N VAL A 46 8.10 1.30 -10.91
CA VAL A 46 8.98 1.38 -9.75
C VAL A 46 8.22 1.07 -8.47
N HIS A 47 8.93 0.60 -7.46
CA HIS A 47 8.37 0.42 -6.13
C HIS A 47 7.81 1.73 -5.57
N VAL A 48 6.53 1.73 -5.23
CA VAL A 48 5.83 2.96 -4.79
C VAL A 48 5.84 3.14 -3.27
N ALA A 49 6.57 2.29 -2.57
CA ALA A 49 6.69 2.32 -1.11
C ALA A 49 5.31 2.47 -0.44
N SER A 50 5.19 3.41 0.51
CA SER A 50 3.96 3.60 1.30
C SER A 50 2.76 4.19 0.52
N VAL A 51 2.90 4.55 -0.76
CA VAL A 51 1.73 4.84 -1.60
C VAL A 51 0.82 3.61 -1.72
N THR A 52 1.37 2.40 -1.54
CA THR A 52 0.60 1.14 -1.42
C THR A 52 -0.53 1.25 -0.40
N LYS A 53 -0.34 1.93 0.73
CA LYS A 53 -1.36 2.14 1.76
C LYS A 53 -2.57 2.92 1.23
N SER A 54 -2.34 3.88 0.34
CA SER A 54 -3.43 4.63 -0.30
C SER A 54 -4.23 3.73 -1.24
N ILE A 55 -3.58 2.80 -1.92
CA ILE A 55 -4.27 1.81 -2.75
C ILE A 55 -5.13 0.90 -1.89
N ILE A 56 -4.61 0.37 -0.78
CA ILE A 56 -5.39 -0.42 0.18
C ILE A 56 -6.59 0.37 0.72
N SER A 57 -6.40 1.64 1.05
CA SER A 57 -7.50 2.51 1.50
C SER A 57 -8.63 2.62 0.46
N ILE A 58 -8.28 2.78 -0.82
CA ILE A 58 -9.25 2.80 -1.92
C ILE A 58 -9.96 1.44 -2.04
N LEU A 59 -9.24 0.33 -1.93
CA LEU A 59 -9.82 -1.01 -1.98
C LEU A 59 -10.79 -1.28 -0.82
N ILE A 60 -10.49 -0.81 0.39
CA ILE A 60 -11.43 -0.83 1.52
C ILE A 60 -12.68 -0.01 1.19
N GLY A 61 -12.54 1.18 0.59
CA GLY A 61 -13.66 2.00 0.12
C GLY A 61 -14.52 1.27 -0.92
N ILE A 62 -13.90 0.61 -1.89
CA ILE A 62 -14.60 -0.21 -2.89
C ILE A 62 -15.32 -1.40 -2.22
N ALA A 63 -14.69 -2.05 -1.25
CA ALA A 63 -15.30 -3.16 -0.52
C ALA A 63 -16.52 -2.71 0.31
N LEU A 64 -16.49 -1.49 0.86
CA LEU A 64 -17.66 -0.84 1.48
C LEU A 64 -18.78 -0.58 0.47
N ASP A 65 -18.47 0.06 -0.66
CA ASP A 65 -19.44 0.39 -1.70
C ASP A 65 -20.13 -0.87 -2.25
N LYS A 66 -19.41 -1.96 -2.38
CA LYS A 66 -19.93 -3.25 -2.85
C LYS A 66 -20.59 -4.13 -1.77
N GLY A 67 -20.64 -3.67 -0.52
CA GLY A 67 -21.26 -4.37 0.58
C GLY A 67 -20.47 -5.57 1.14
N TYR A 68 -19.19 -5.73 0.77
CA TYR A 68 -18.31 -6.74 1.39
C TYR A 68 -17.94 -6.35 2.83
N ILE A 69 -17.86 -5.06 3.11
CA ILE A 69 -17.69 -4.48 4.44
C ILE A 69 -18.93 -3.61 4.70
N GLU A 70 -19.55 -3.78 5.85
CA GLU A 70 -20.79 -3.05 6.18
C GLU A 70 -20.53 -1.59 6.54
N LYS A 71 -19.52 -1.36 7.38
CA LYS A 71 -19.12 -0.01 7.84
C LYS A 71 -17.68 0.04 8.28
N ILE A 72 -17.07 1.21 8.17
CA ILE A 72 -15.67 1.44 8.53
C ILE A 72 -15.39 1.34 10.03
N ASP A 73 -16.44 1.44 10.87
CA ASP A 73 -16.36 1.34 12.33
C ASP A 73 -16.53 -0.10 12.83
N GLN A 74 -16.58 -1.11 11.93
CA GLN A 74 -16.53 -2.52 12.33
C GLN A 74 -15.18 -2.83 12.99
N LYS A 75 -15.22 -3.69 14.00
CA LYS A 75 -14.02 -4.11 14.72
C LYS A 75 -13.19 -5.03 13.84
N ILE A 76 -11.90 -4.81 13.79
CA ILE A 76 -11.01 -5.63 12.96
C ILE A 76 -11.05 -7.10 13.34
N ILE A 77 -11.21 -7.40 14.63
CA ILE A 77 -11.20 -8.79 15.14
C ILE A 77 -12.38 -9.63 14.62
N ASP A 78 -13.50 -9.00 14.27
CA ASP A 78 -14.69 -9.66 13.74
C ASP A 78 -14.38 -10.33 12.37
N PHE A 79 -13.38 -9.87 11.67
CA PHE A 79 -12.92 -10.43 10.39
C PHE A 79 -11.94 -11.61 10.54
N PHE A 80 -11.51 -11.92 11.76
CA PHE A 80 -10.54 -12.99 12.05
C PHE A 80 -11.10 -13.96 13.11
N PRO A 81 -12.19 -14.71 12.85
CA PRO A 81 -12.86 -15.52 13.85
C PRO A 81 -11.99 -16.64 14.43
N ASN A 82 -10.98 -17.08 13.70
CA ASN A 82 -10.04 -18.12 14.14
C ASN A 82 -8.80 -17.57 14.87
N TYR A 83 -8.65 -16.25 14.97
CA TYR A 83 -7.52 -15.64 15.67
C TYR A 83 -7.73 -15.70 17.17
N VAL A 84 -6.76 -16.30 17.87
CA VAL A 84 -6.78 -16.38 19.34
C VAL A 84 -6.08 -15.16 19.92
N ILE A 85 -6.85 -14.32 20.62
CA ILE A 85 -6.29 -13.14 21.31
C ILE A 85 -5.37 -13.59 22.42
N LYS A 86 -4.10 -13.20 22.33
CA LYS A 86 -3.07 -13.54 23.32
C LYS A 86 -3.11 -12.56 24.51
N ASN A 87 -2.74 -13.07 25.68
CA ASN A 87 -2.47 -12.27 26.89
C ASN A 87 -3.64 -11.36 27.34
N ASN A 88 -4.88 -11.77 27.15
CA ASN A 88 -6.08 -10.96 27.47
C ASN A 88 -6.02 -9.52 26.90
N ASN A 89 -5.45 -9.35 25.73
CA ASN A 89 -5.32 -8.04 25.08
C ASN A 89 -6.71 -7.47 24.72
N LEU A 90 -7.34 -6.76 25.65
CA LEU A 90 -8.66 -6.18 25.47
C LEU A 90 -8.67 -5.01 24.47
N ALA A 91 -7.51 -4.40 24.21
CA ALA A 91 -7.42 -3.28 23.27
C ALA A 91 -7.76 -3.71 21.84
N ILE A 92 -7.30 -4.89 21.39
CA ILE A 92 -7.58 -5.40 20.04
C ILE A 92 -9.08 -5.55 19.77
N GLN A 93 -9.89 -5.82 20.80
CA GLN A 93 -11.35 -5.97 20.67
C GLN A 93 -12.07 -4.65 20.38
N LYS A 94 -11.39 -3.51 20.51
CA LYS A 94 -11.96 -2.17 20.31
C LYS A 94 -11.49 -1.52 19.00
N ILE A 95 -10.40 -2.00 18.43
CA ILE A 95 -9.79 -1.42 17.22
C ILE A 95 -10.73 -1.65 16.02
N THR A 96 -10.95 -0.59 15.25
CA THR A 96 -11.81 -0.59 14.07
C THR A 96 -10.99 -0.50 12.77
N ILE A 97 -11.63 -0.76 11.63
CA ILE A 97 -11.03 -0.50 10.30
C ILE A 97 -10.62 0.96 10.20
N ARG A 98 -11.44 1.90 10.72
CA ARG A 98 -11.13 3.34 10.75
C ARG A 98 -9.81 3.60 11.46
N ASP A 99 -9.61 3.03 12.65
CA ASP A 99 -8.39 3.24 13.43
C ASP A 99 -7.15 2.72 12.68
N MET A 100 -7.27 1.59 11.97
CA MET A 100 -6.20 1.07 11.12
C MET A 100 -5.88 2.01 9.97
N MET A 101 -6.90 2.51 9.26
CA MET A 101 -6.73 3.40 8.10
C MET A 101 -6.19 4.78 8.48
N THR A 102 -6.53 5.27 9.66
CA THR A 102 -6.04 6.57 10.17
C THR A 102 -4.74 6.47 10.94
N MET A 103 -4.18 5.25 11.08
CA MET A 103 -2.95 5.00 11.85
C MET A 103 -3.04 5.48 13.29
N THR A 104 -4.16 5.21 13.94
CA THR A 104 -4.41 5.57 15.34
C THR A 104 -4.45 4.34 16.25
N VAL A 105 -3.69 3.32 15.88
CA VAL A 105 -3.63 2.03 16.57
C VAL A 105 -2.29 1.88 17.29
N PRO A 106 -2.28 1.47 18.58
CA PRO A 106 -1.05 1.19 19.29
C PRO A 106 -0.42 -0.13 18.85
N TYR A 107 0.86 -0.10 18.48
CA TYR A 107 1.68 -1.28 18.14
C TYR A 107 2.85 -1.46 19.10
N LYS A 108 3.11 -2.69 19.50
CA LYS A 108 4.26 -3.09 20.32
C LYS A 108 5.45 -3.43 19.43
N TYR A 109 6.06 -2.44 18.79
CA TYR A 109 7.29 -2.69 18.05
C TYR A 109 8.46 -2.98 18.99
N GLN A 110 9.23 -3.99 18.64
CA GLN A 110 10.50 -4.35 19.27
C GLN A 110 11.63 -4.09 18.26
N GLU A 111 12.87 -4.05 18.71
CA GLU A 111 14.03 -3.78 17.87
C GLU A 111 14.14 -4.74 16.68
N ASP A 112 13.80 -6.01 16.88
CA ASP A 112 13.84 -7.06 15.87
C ASP A 112 12.52 -7.30 15.11
N SER A 113 11.49 -6.47 15.33
CA SER A 113 10.16 -6.66 14.73
C SER A 113 10.20 -6.74 13.22
N TYR A 114 11.05 -5.95 12.57
CA TYR A 114 11.17 -5.96 11.10
C TYR A 114 11.78 -7.26 10.58
N ILE A 115 12.85 -7.76 11.23
CA ILE A 115 13.47 -9.03 10.87
C ILE A 115 12.46 -10.16 11.01
N LYS A 116 11.75 -10.22 12.14
CA LYS A 116 10.71 -11.22 12.41
C LYS A 116 9.54 -11.12 11.44
N TYR A 117 9.16 -9.93 11.02
CA TYR A 117 8.12 -9.73 10.01
C TYR A 117 8.53 -10.36 8.68
N PHE A 118 9.69 -10.02 8.15
CA PHE A 118 10.15 -10.52 6.86
C PHE A 118 10.41 -12.03 6.86
N THR A 119 10.74 -12.62 8.00
CA THR A 119 10.90 -14.08 8.16
C THR A 119 9.60 -14.79 8.51
N SER A 120 8.53 -14.07 8.83
CA SER A 120 7.21 -14.65 9.09
C SER A 120 6.55 -15.14 7.81
N LYS A 121 5.84 -16.26 7.90
CA LYS A 121 5.05 -16.80 6.79
C LYS A 121 3.70 -16.09 6.62
N ASP A 122 3.17 -15.52 7.70
CA ASP A 122 1.85 -14.90 7.79
C ASP A 122 1.99 -13.50 8.40
N TRP A 123 1.99 -12.49 7.53
CA TRP A 123 2.14 -11.09 7.94
C TRP A 123 0.91 -10.53 8.63
N VAL A 124 -0.27 -11.09 8.35
CA VAL A 124 -1.52 -10.68 9.01
C VAL A 124 -1.50 -11.09 10.47
N THR A 125 -1.27 -12.39 10.74
CA THR A 125 -1.17 -12.88 12.12
C THR A 125 -0.01 -12.23 12.87
N PHE A 126 1.12 -12.00 12.21
CA PHE A 126 2.24 -11.28 12.80
C PHE A 126 1.83 -9.87 13.24
N SER A 127 1.15 -9.13 12.37
CA SER A 127 0.67 -7.77 12.64
C SER A 127 -0.39 -7.73 13.75
N LEU A 128 -1.33 -8.68 13.77
CA LEU A 128 -2.32 -8.81 14.84
C LEU A 128 -1.67 -9.05 16.21
N ASN A 129 -0.59 -9.83 16.27
CA ASN A 129 0.16 -10.08 17.50
C ASN A 129 0.87 -8.86 18.06
N LEU A 130 1.11 -7.84 17.25
CA LEU A 130 1.74 -6.57 17.67
C LEU A 130 0.73 -5.52 18.16
N LEU A 131 -0.58 -5.73 17.95
CA LEU A 131 -1.60 -4.77 18.36
C LEU A 131 -1.79 -4.75 19.88
N GLY A 132 -2.08 -3.54 20.39
CA GLY A 132 -2.59 -3.33 21.75
C GLY A 132 -1.55 -3.37 22.86
N ASP A 133 -2.03 -3.19 24.10
CA ASP A 133 -1.30 -3.18 25.40
C ASP A 133 -0.19 -2.12 25.56
N CYS A 134 -0.02 -1.18 24.62
CA CYS A 134 1.01 -0.14 24.69
C CYS A 134 0.53 1.16 24.01
N GLY A 135 -0.26 1.96 24.70
CA GLY A 135 -0.72 3.25 24.17
C GLY A 135 -2.23 3.34 24.04
N GLU A 136 -2.70 4.44 23.47
CA GLU A 136 -4.12 4.77 23.35
C GLU A 136 -4.60 4.63 21.91
N ILE A 137 -5.76 4.00 21.72
CA ILE A 137 -6.47 4.01 20.44
C ILE A 137 -6.93 5.46 20.20
N GLY A 138 -6.79 5.94 18.97
CA GLY A 138 -7.09 7.33 18.60
C GLY A 138 -5.87 8.24 18.53
N LYS A 139 -4.74 7.83 19.12
CA LYS A 139 -3.48 8.57 19.03
C LYS A 139 -2.71 8.16 17.78
N PHE A 140 -2.36 9.13 16.93
CA PHE A 140 -1.62 8.87 15.70
C PHE A 140 -0.25 8.23 15.97
N GLN A 141 0.00 7.08 15.33
CA GLN A 141 1.28 6.38 15.32
C GLN A 141 1.51 5.80 13.92
N TYR A 142 2.46 6.37 13.18
CA TYR A 142 2.75 5.88 11.85
C TYR A 142 3.28 4.45 11.86
N ALA A 143 2.62 3.56 11.09
CA ALA A 143 3.01 2.17 10.90
C ALA A 143 3.71 2.04 9.52
N PRO A 144 5.06 2.03 9.45
CA PRO A 144 5.77 2.12 8.18
C PRO A 144 5.62 0.88 7.30
N LEU A 145 5.77 -0.32 7.85
CA LEU A 145 5.66 -1.59 7.12
C LEU A 145 4.62 -2.51 7.74
N ILE A 146 4.82 -2.86 9.01
CA ILE A 146 4.05 -3.84 9.77
C ILE A 146 2.75 -3.18 10.25
N GLY A 147 1.66 -3.91 10.21
CA GLY A 147 0.37 -3.46 10.71
C GLY A 147 -0.67 -3.28 9.60
N PRO A 148 -0.42 -2.51 8.53
CA PRO A 148 -1.37 -2.36 7.43
C PRO A 148 -1.85 -3.68 6.82
N ASP A 149 -1.05 -4.76 6.88
CA ASP A 149 -1.40 -6.09 6.32
C ASP A 149 -2.68 -6.68 6.92
N ILE A 150 -3.09 -6.23 8.10
CA ILE A 150 -4.41 -6.56 8.67
C ILE A 150 -5.53 -6.13 7.73
N LEU A 151 -5.41 -4.98 7.05
CA LEU A 151 -6.39 -4.52 6.06
C LEU A 151 -6.41 -5.42 4.81
N SER A 152 -5.25 -5.93 4.38
CA SER A 152 -5.19 -6.96 3.33
C SER A 152 -5.91 -8.25 3.76
N GLY A 153 -5.68 -8.69 5.01
CA GLY A 153 -6.40 -9.84 5.58
C GLY A 153 -7.92 -9.64 5.64
N ILE A 154 -8.38 -8.45 6.00
CA ILE A 154 -9.80 -8.10 5.99
C ILE A 154 -10.38 -8.20 4.58
N LEU A 155 -9.70 -7.63 3.57
CA LEU A 155 -10.14 -7.72 2.18
C LEU A 155 -10.26 -9.18 1.72
N VAL A 156 -9.26 -10.01 2.01
CA VAL A 156 -9.29 -11.43 1.63
C VAL A 156 -10.44 -12.17 2.31
N ASN A 157 -10.62 -11.97 3.62
CA ASN A 157 -11.63 -12.67 4.40
C ASN A 157 -13.07 -12.25 4.05
N THR A 158 -13.28 -11.00 3.63
CA THR A 158 -14.62 -10.51 3.27
C THR A 158 -14.97 -10.77 1.81
N THR A 159 -14.00 -10.70 0.91
CA THR A 159 -14.26 -10.85 -0.53
C THR A 159 -14.09 -12.27 -1.03
N GLY A 160 -13.39 -13.13 -0.30
CA GLY A 160 -13.01 -14.48 -0.73
C GLY A 160 -11.98 -14.50 -1.87
N ARG A 161 -11.31 -13.37 -2.13
CA ARG A 161 -10.36 -13.17 -3.23
C ARG A 161 -9.01 -12.68 -2.71
N SER A 162 -7.94 -12.88 -3.47
CA SER A 162 -6.70 -12.19 -3.16
C SER A 162 -6.88 -10.68 -3.33
N VAL A 163 -6.11 -9.88 -2.59
CA VAL A 163 -6.11 -8.41 -2.74
C VAL A 163 -5.73 -8.02 -4.18
N PHE A 164 -4.79 -8.76 -4.78
CA PHE A 164 -4.37 -8.58 -6.16
C PHE A 164 -5.53 -8.75 -7.14
N ASP A 165 -6.31 -9.85 -7.04
CA ASP A 165 -7.42 -10.12 -7.95
C ASP A 165 -8.56 -9.11 -7.74
N PHE A 166 -8.85 -8.74 -6.49
CA PHE A 166 -9.83 -7.71 -6.16
C PHE A 166 -9.42 -6.34 -6.71
N ALA A 167 -8.16 -5.95 -6.53
CA ALA A 167 -7.62 -4.71 -7.08
C ALA A 167 -7.62 -4.70 -8.61
N THR A 168 -7.30 -5.82 -9.24
CA THR A 168 -7.28 -5.94 -10.69
C THR A 168 -8.68 -5.72 -11.26
N GLU A 169 -9.70 -6.38 -10.70
CA GLU A 169 -11.08 -6.27 -11.19
C GLU A 169 -11.68 -4.86 -10.97
N TYR A 170 -11.51 -4.32 -9.76
CA TYR A 170 -12.27 -3.13 -9.37
C TYR A 170 -11.50 -1.81 -9.44
N LEU A 171 -10.18 -1.86 -9.57
CA LEU A 171 -9.35 -0.65 -9.61
C LEU A 171 -8.44 -0.62 -10.83
N PHE A 172 -7.60 -1.64 -11.03
CA PHE A 172 -6.53 -1.55 -12.03
C PHE A 172 -7.06 -1.66 -13.46
N THR A 173 -7.85 -2.68 -13.78
CA THR A 173 -8.43 -2.86 -15.12
C THR A 173 -9.32 -1.67 -15.53
N PRO A 174 -10.24 -1.16 -14.69
CA PRO A 174 -11.04 0.02 -15.04
C PRO A 174 -10.21 1.29 -15.31
N LEU A 175 -9.00 1.37 -14.76
CA LEU A 175 -8.09 2.50 -14.96
C LEU A 175 -7.05 2.25 -16.08
N GLY A 176 -7.06 1.08 -16.70
CA GLY A 176 -6.04 0.69 -17.70
C GLY A 176 -4.66 0.51 -17.09
N ILE A 177 -4.58 0.16 -15.81
CA ILE A 177 -3.33 -0.08 -15.09
C ILE A 177 -3.01 -1.57 -15.16
N GLU A 178 -1.79 -1.91 -15.56
CA GLU A 178 -1.31 -3.27 -15.58
C GLU A 178 -0.35 -3.52 -14.41
N VAL A 179 -0.75 -4.43 -13.49
CA VAL A 179 0.11 -5.03 -12.46
C VAL A 179 0.16 -6.52 -12.75
N LYS A 180 1.35 -7.09 -13.00
CA LYS A 180 1.49 -8.42 -13.61
C LYS A 180 1.68 -9.52 -12.59
N ASP A 181 2.68 -9.39 -11.74
CA ASP A 181 3.22 -10.51 -10.99
C ASP A 181 2.94 -10.41 -9.49
N LYS A 182 2.79 -11.58 -8.86
CA LYS A 182 2.90 -11.72 -7.41
C LYS A 182 4.37 -11.95 -7.09
N ILE A 183 4.97 -11.06 -6.32
CA ILE A 183 6.41 -11.05 -6.02
C ILE A 183 6.64 -11.68 -4.65
N THR A 184 7.53 -12.67 -4.61
CA THR A 184 8.02 -13.29 -3.37
C THR A 184 9.53 -13.17 -3.31
N PHE A 185 10.10 -13.28 -2.12
CA PHE A 185 11.54 -13.24 -1.91
C PHE A 185 12.01 -14.51 -1.22
N SER A 186 13.14 -15.03 -1.68
CA SER A 186 13.82 -16.18 -1.09
C SER A 186 14.95 -15.74 -0.16
N SER A 187 15.39 -14.47 -0.25
CA SER A 187 16.48 -13.92 0.56
C SER A 187 16.34 -12.41 0.79
N GLU A 188 17.12 -11.90 1.74
CA GLU A 188 17.22 -10.46 2.02
C GLU A 188 17.84 -9.69 0.83
N GLU A 189 18.80 -10.31 0.12
CA GLU A 189 19.42 -9.72 -1.06
C GLU A 189 18.39 -9.47 -2.17
N GLU A 190 17.45 -10.40 -2.39
CA GLU A 190 16.36 -10.23 -3.35
C GLU A 190 15.43 -9.07 -2.94
N GLN A 191 15.13 -8.93 -1.64
CA GLN A 191 14.32 -7.81 -1.14
C GLN A 191 15.02 -6.46 -1.38
N VAL A 192 16.32 -6.39 -1.08
CA VAL A 192 17.11 -5.17 -1.31
C VAL A 192 17.21 -4.86 -2.80
N ALA A 193 17.38 -5.87 -3.64
CA ALA A 193 17.39 -5.72 -5.09
C ALA A 193 16.06 -5.18 -5.61
N PHE A 194 14.93 -5.70 -5.11
CA PHE A 194 13.59 -5.21 -5.45
C PHE A 194 13.41 -3.72 -5.13
N LEU A 195 13.86 -3.27 -3.96
CA LEU A 195 13.71 -1.86 -3.57
C LEU A 195 14.48 -0.89 -4.49
N LYS A 196 15.52 -1.37 -5.15
CA LYS A 196 16.37 -0.60 -6.08
C LYS A 196 16.03 -0.84 -7.56
N ALA A 197 15.21 -1.83 -7.83
CA ALA A 197 14.92 -2.23 -9.19
C ALA A 197 14.10 -1.17 -9.93
N LYS A 198 14.41 -1.03 -11.21
CA LYS A 198 13.62 -0.29 -12.20
C LYS A 198 12.98 -1.33 -13.12
N ASP A 199 11.74 -1.07 -13.53
CA ASP A 199 10.99 -1.94 -14.46
C ASP A 199 10.56 -3.31 -13.91
N ILE A 200 10.40 -3.43 -12.58
CA ILE A 200 9.68 -4.56 -11.97
C ILE A 200 8.20 -4.21 -11.90
N ASN A 201 7.35 -5.11 -12.40
CA ASN A 201 5.90 -4.94 -12.41
C ASN A 201 5.22 -6.04 -11.58
N GLY A 202 4.73 -5.68 -10.39
CA GLY A 202 4.04 -6.62 -9.53
C GLY A 202 3.70 -6.09 -8.14
N TRP A 203 3.22 -6.98 -7.29
CA TRP A 203 2.88 -6.70 -5.90
C TRP A 203 3.40 -7.82 -5.00
N VAL A 204 4.14 -7.44 -3.97
CA VAL A 204 4.75 -8.37 -3.01
C VAL A 204 3.66 -9.09 -2.20
N ILE A 205 3.84 -10.40 -2.03
CA ILE A 205 2.99 -11.26 -1.20
C ILE A 205 3.82 -12.00 -0.15
N ASP A 206 3.18 -12.37 0.95
CA ASP A 206 3.73 -13.31 1.93
C ASP A 206 3.56 -14.78 1.49
N SER A 207 4.03 -15.71 2.30
CA SER A 207 3.92 -17.15 2.03
C SER A 207 2.48 -17.69 2.08
N CYS A 208 1.54 -16.92 2.64
CA CYS A 208 0.11 -17.24 2.63
C CYS A 208 -0.62 -16.63 1.43
N GLY A 209 0.09 -15.92 0.54
CA GLY A 209 -0.48 -15.27 -0.64
C GLY A 209 -1.15 -13.91 -0.35
N ILE A 210 -0.92 -13.33 0.81
CA ILE A 210 -1.46 -12.02 1.20
C ILE A 210 -0.56 -10.91 0.65
N ASN A 211 -1.15 -9.97 -0.08
CA ASN A 211 -0.41 -8.82 -0.59
C ASN A 211 -0.02 -7.86 0.54
N ALA A 212 1.22 -7.40 0.53
CA ALA A 212 1.70 -6.39 1.46
C ALA A 212 0.88 -5.09 1.34
N ALA A 213 0.30 -4.63 2.45
CA ALA A 213 -0.53 -3.43 2.47
C ALA A 213 0.27 -2.16 2.78
N GLY A 214 1.39 -2.30 3.46
CA GLY A 214 2.25 -1.19 3.85
C GLY A 214 3.22 -0.74 2.76
N TRP A 215 3.52 -1.59 1.76
CA TRP A 215 4.59 -1.45 0.78
C TRP A 215 4.43 -2.48 -0.35
N GLY A 216 5.43 -2.62 -1.23
CA GLY A 216 5.57 -3.77 -2.11
C GLY A 216 4.83 -3.70 -3.44
N LEU A 217 3.98 -2.70 -3.67
CA LEU A 217 3.37 -2.46 -4.98
C LEU A 217 4.32 -1.68 -5.88
N THR A 218 4.33 -2.01 -7.16
CA THR A 218 5.02 -1.25 -8.20
C THR A 218 4.01 -0.63 -9.15
N LEU A 219 4.22 0.61 -9.55
CA LEU A 219 3.36 1.33 -10.48
C LEU A 219 4.19 2.24 -11.39
N SER A 220 3.68 2.50 -12.59
CA SER A 220 4.22 3.54 -13.45
C SER A 220 3.82 4.95 -12.95
N THR A 221 4.50 5.96 -13.44
CA THR A 221 4.18 7.37 -13.12
C THR A 221 2.76 7.72 -13.56
N GLY A 222 2.34 7.26 -14.73
CA GLY A 222 0.97 7.46 -15.26
C GLY A 222 -0.10 6.73 -14.45
N ALA A 223 0.16 5.50 -13.99
CA ALA A 223 -0.77 4.74 -13.18
C ALA A 223 -1.12 5.45 -11.85
N LYS A 224 -0.11 6.00 -11.16
CA LYS A 224 -0.31 6.79 -9.93
C LYS A 224 -1.24 7.97 -10.14
N MET A 225 -1.13 8.63 -11.28
CA MET A 225 -1.96 9.77 -11.66
C MET A 225 -3.41 9.36 -11.91
N CYS A 226 -3.66 8.30 -12.68
CA CYS A 226 -5.00 7.80 -12.97
C CYS A 226 -5.79 7.44 -11.70
N ILE A 227 -5.13 6.79 -10.73
CA ILE A 227 -5.74 6.43 -9.45
C ILE A 227 -6.18 7.68 -8.70
N ARG A 228 -5.32 8.71 -8.62
CA ARG A 228 -5.64 9.96 -7.93
C ARG A 228 -6.82 10.69 -8.57
N ASP A 229 -6.82 10.86 -9.88
CA ASP A 229 -7.83 11.66 -10.58
C ASP A 229 -9.22 11.02 -10.52
N ARG A 230 -9.33 9.70 -10.66
CA ARG A 230 -10.62 9.00 -10.67
C ARG A 230 -11.16 8.69 -9.30
N SER A 231 -10.33 8.46 -8.30
CA SER A 231 -10.79 8.33 -6.91
C SER A 231 -11.44 9.60 -6.38
N ILE A 232 -11.05 10.78 -6.88
CA ILE A 232 -11.70 12.06 -6.54
C ILE A 232 -13.06 12.21 -7.26
N GLN A 233 -13.24 11.65 -8.46
CA GLN A 233 -14.49 11.79 -9.22
C GLN A 233 -15.63 10.88 -8.73
N HIS A 234 -15.36 9.87 -7.94
CA HIS A 234 -16.35 8.92 -7.42
C HIS A 234 -16.66 9.09 -5.92
N ILE A 235 -16.10 10.09 -5.27
CA ILE A 235 -16.36 10.42 -3.85
C ILE A 235 -17.40 11.57 -3.70
N TYR A 236 -17.93 12.10 -4.82
CA TYR A 236 -18.99 13.12 -4.85
C TYR A 236 -20.20 12.66 -5.64
#